data_daf63d58b53d391a57b776497e618ebb
#
_entry.id   daf63d58b53d391a57b776497e618ebb
#
_cell.length_a   1.000
_cell.length_b   1.000
_cell.length_c   1.000
_cell.angle_alpha   90.00
_cell.angle_beta   90.00
_cell.angle_gamma   90.00
#
_symmetry.space_group_name_H-M   'P 1'
#
loop_
_entity.id
_entity.type
_entity.pdbx_description
1 polymer ?
#
loop_
_entity_poly.entity_id
_entity_poly.type
_entity_poly.pdbx_seq_one_letter_code
_entity_poly.pdbx_strand_id
1 'polypeptide(L)'
;GAAALAFATKEAVTFEAALIDLQKVLDESEGSASDYSDQFSDLSSRFGVSADAIIQSTADFRQAGFNISDSLTLVEQSLLAVNAADLTTQRSRELLIGTLAGFPAPASRAASLLDVLNGVSNKAGASVQQLGDGFRILAPVANTLGLSFEETAALLTPVVEVTRSGAESANALKTAISNLIKPTKQR
;
A
#
# COMPACT_ATOMS: atom_id res chain seq x y z
N GLY A 1 -30.27 20.77 15.89
CA GLY A 1 -30.82 21.34 14.64
C GLY A 1 -29.76 21.88 13.69
N ALA A 2 -29.33 23.14 13.81
CA ALA A 2 -28.49 23.80 12.82
C ALA A 2 -27.10 23.19 12.68
N ALA A 3 -26.44 22.74 13.77
CA ALA A 3 -25.15 22.11 13.75
C ALA A 3 -25.15 20.74 13.02
N ALA A 4 -26.21 19.94 13.21
CA ALA A 4 -26.35 18.65 12.52
C ALA A 4 -26.58 18.83 11.01
N LEU A 5 -27.35 19.86 10.62
CA LEU A 5 -27.59 20.18 9.22
C LEU A 5 -26.30 20.69 8.52
N ALA A 6 -25.53 21.54 9.22
CA ALA A 6 -24.25 22.04 8.71
C ALA A 6 -23.20 20.92 8.58
N PHE A 7 -23.20 19.94 9.47
CA PHE A 7 -22.35 18.76 9.39
C PHE A 7 -22.73 17.87 8.19
N ALA A 8 -24.02 17.54 8.03
CA ALA A 8 -24.51 16.75 6.92
C ALA A 8 -24.26 17.41 5.55
N THR A 9 -24.40 18.73 5.45
CA THR A 9 -24.08 19.46 4.21
C THR A 9 -22.58 19.44 3.92
N LYS A 10 -21.71 19.54 4.92
CA LYS A 10 -20.25 19.46 4.74
C LYS A 10 -19.84 18.08 4.26
N GLU A 11 -20.36 17.01 4.85
CA GLU A 11 -20.07 15.64 4.42
C GLU A 11 -20.53 15.39 2.98
N ALA A 12 -21.72 15.86 2.60
CA ALA A 12 -22.19 15.74 1.22
C ALA A 12 -21.28 16.46 0.22
N VAL A 13 -20.81 17.66 0.56
CA VAL A 13 -19.90 18.43 -0.31
C VAL A 13 -18.52 17.73 -0.44
N THR A 14 -17.99 17.18 0.64
CA THR A 14 -16.71 16.44 0.58
C THR A 14 -16.85 15.14 -0.19
N PHE A 15 -17.96 14.44 -0.06
CA PHE A 15 -18.25 13.23 -0.83
C PHE A 15 -18.34 13.53 -2.34
N GLU A 16 -19.11 14.55 -2.75
CA GLU A 16 -19.22 14.96 -4.15
C GLU A 16 -17.88 15.40 -4.72
N ALA A 17 -17.09 16.17 -3.97
CA ALA A 17 -15.75 16.58 -4.40
C ALA A 17 -14.83 15.38 -4.62
N ALA A 18 -14.86 14.38 -3.73
CA ALA A 18 -14.09 13.16 -3.86
C ALA A 18 -14.50 12.33 -5.09
N LEU A 19 -15.81 12.24 -5.40
CA LEU A 19 -16.30 11.59 -6.62
C LEU A 19 -15.79 12.30 -7.90
N ILE A 20 -15.77 13.62 -7.90
CA ILE A 20 -15.24 14.42 -9.02
C ILE A 20 -13.74 14.14 -9.21
N ASP A 21 -12.98 14.03 -8.13
CA ASP A 21 -11.55 13.74 -8.20
C ASP A 21 -11.29 12.32 -8.68
N LEU A 22 -12.06 11.34 -8.22
CA LEU A 22 -11.99 9.96 -8.73
C LEU A 22 -12.34 9.91 -10.22
N GLN A 23 -13.39 10.62 -10.66
CA GLN A 23 -13.80 10.65 -12.07
C GLN A 23 -12.67 11.08 -13.01
N LYS A 24 -11.78 11.96 -12.56
CA LYS A 24 -10.63 12.42 -13.37
C LYS A 24 -9.59 11.34 -13.68
N VAL A 25 -9.59 10.26 -12.90
CA VAL A 25 -8.63 9.15 -13.00
C VAL A 25 -9.26 7.83 -13.43
N LEU A 26 -10.57 7.81 -13.68
CA LEU A 26 -11.27 6.67 -14.28
C LEU A 26 -11.12 6.67 -15.79
N ASP A 27 -11.02 5.49 -16.39
CA ASP A 27 -11.09 5.30 -17.82
C ASP A 27 -12.56 5.29 -18.29
N GLU A 28 -12.81 5.68 -19.53
CA GLU A 28 -14.17 5.71 -20.10
C GLU A 28 -14.90 4.35 -19.99
N SER A 29 -14.16 3.25 -20.05
CA SER A 29 -14.69 1.90 -19.94
C SER A 29 -15.12 1.50 -18.53
N GLU A 30 -14.72 2.27 -17.52
CA GLU A 30 -15.01 1.99 -16.11
C GLU A 30 -16.28 2.68 -15.61
N GLY A 31 -16.93 3.47 -16.46
CA GLY A 31 -18.17 4.16 -16.13
C GLY A 31 -17.96 5.44 -15.32
N SER A 32 -18.94 5.78 -14.51
CA SER A 32 -18.93 6.97 -13.66
C SER A 32 -18.50 6.63 -12.22
N ALA A 33 -17.78 7.55 -11.57
CA ALA A 33 -17.44 7.40 -10.16
C ALA A 33 -18.68 7.21 -9.26
N SER A 34 -19.83 7.77 -9.64
CA SER A 34 -21.09 7.59 -8.93
C SER A 34 -21.65 6.17 -9.00
N ASP A 35 -21.28 5.37 -9.99
CA ASP A 35 -21.73 3.98 -10.15
C ASP A 35 -21.20 3.08 -9.02
N TYR A 36 -20.15 3.52 -8.33
CA TYR A 36 -19.50 2.81 -7.23
C TYR A 36 -19.93 3.30 -5.84
N SER A 37 -20.90 4.22 -5.75
CA SER A 37 -21.32 4.87 -4.49
C SER A 37 -21.77 3.87 -3.43
N ASP A 38 -22.48 2.81 -3.82
CA ASP A 38 -22.92 1.77 -2.89
C ASP A 38 -21.72 1.01 -2.30
N GLN A 39 -20.69 0.74 -3.11
CA GLN A 39 -19.47 0.06 -2.66
C GLN A 39 -18.65 0.93 -1.71
N PHE A 40 -18.56 2.24 -1.98
CA PHE A 40 -17.91 3.17 -1.06
C PHE A 40 -18.66 3.25 0.27
N SER A 41 -19.99 3.26 0.24
CA SER A 41 -20.85 3.30 1.44
C SER A 41 -20.74 2.00 2.25
N ASP A 42 -20.66 0.84 1.59
CA ASP A 42 -20.45 -0.45 2.24
C ASP A 42 -19.09 -0.50 2.96
N LEU A 43 -18.01 -0.16 2.27
CA LEU A 43 -16.67 -0.11 2.85
C LEU A 43 -16.61 0.89 4.01
N SER A 44 -17.21 2.07 3.85
CA SER A 44 -17.29 3.09 4.90
C SER A 44 -17.97 2.53 6.16
N SER A 45 -19.10 1.86 5.98
CA SER A 45 -19.89 1.28 7.09
C SER A 45 -19.16 0.12 7.76
N ARG A 46 -18.50 -0.75 6.99
CA ARG A 46 -17.79 -1.93 7.50
C ARG A 46 -16.54 -1.57 8.30
N PHE A 47 -15.83 -0.55 7.89
CA PHE A 47 -14.53 -0.18 8.47
C PHE A 47 -14.57 1.06 9.35
N GLY A 48 -15.69 1.77 9.41
CA GLY A 48 -15.85 3.00 10.20
C GLY A 48 -14.98 4.16 9.67
N VAL A 49 -14.66 4.15 8.39
CA VAL A 49 -13.89 5.19 7.69
C VAL A 49 -14.83 6.01 6.82
N SER A 50 -14.65 7.32 6.75
CA SER A 50 -15.54 8.18 5.95
C SER A 50 -15.52 7.81 4.47
N ALA A 51 -16.65 7.95 3.78
CA ALA A 51 -16.77 7.56 2.38
C ALA A 51 -15.85 8.36 1.46
N ASP A 52 -15.63 9.65 1.73
CA ASP A 52 -14.67 10.48 1.00
C ASP A 52 -13.22 9.94 1.11
N ALA A 53 -12.80 9.45 2.28
CA ALA A 53 -11.49 8.82 2.46
C ALA A 53 -11.36 7.49 1.69
N ILE A 54 -12.45 6.72 1.59
CA ILE A 54 -12.51 5.51 0.74
C ILE A 54 -12.34 5.87 -0.73
N ILE A 55 -13.10 6.87 -1.21
CA ILE A 55 -13.04 7.35 -2.60
C ILE A 55 -11.63 7.88 -2.94
N GLN A 56 -11.05 8.67 -2.03
CA GLN A 56 -9.69 9.18 -2.20
C GLN A 56 -8.67 8.05 -2.27
N SER A 57 -8.78 7.04 -1.40
CA SER A 57 -7.92 5.86 -1.44
C SER A 57 -8.05 5.10 -2.76
N THR A 58 -9.26 5.01 -3.30
CA THR A 58 -9.53 4.41 -4.61
C THR A 58 -8.85 5.21 -5.72
N ALA A 59 -8.95 6.54 -5.69
CA ALA A 59 -8.28 7.41 -6.66
C ALA A 59 -6.75 7.26 -6.63
N ASP A 60 -6.15 7.10 -5.44
CA ASP A 60 -4.71 6.92 -5.30
C ASP A 60 -4.23 5.58 -5.90
N PHE A 61 -4.99 4.48 -5.72
CA PHE A 61 -4.69 3.21 -6.40
C PHE A 61 -4.91 3.30 -7.91
N ARG A 62 -5.93 4.04 -8.38
CA ARG A 62 -6.11 4.33 -9.80
C ARG A 62 -4.91 5.07 -10.38
N GLN A 63 -4.42 6.11 -9.70
CA GLN A 63 -3.22 6.85 -10.10
C GLN A 63 -1.97 5.97 -10.09
N ALA A 64 -1.92 4.94 -9.25
CA ALA A 64 -0.86 3.95 -9.23
C ALA A 64 -0.96 2.92 -10.39
N GLY A 65 -2.01 3.00 -11.23
CA GLY A 65 -2.17 2.20 -12.45
C GLY A 65 -3.07 0.97 -12.32
N PHE A 66 -3.77 0.80 -11.19
CA PHE A 66 -4.75 -0.29 -11.03
C PHE A 66 -6.10 0.12 -11.63
N ASN A 67 -6.83 -0.82 -12.23
CA ASN A 67 -8.22 -0.58 -12.65
C ASN A 67 -9.13 -0.39 -11.42
N ILE A 68 -10.36 0.06 -11.63
CA ILE A 68 -11.28 0.39 -10.52
C ILE A 68 -11.59 -0.82 -9.63
N SER A 69 -11.79 -2.02 -10.19
CA SER A 69 -12.07 -3.24 -9.44
C SER A 69 -10.89 -3.65 -8.55
N ASP A 70 -9.68 -3.62 -9.10
CA ASP A 70 -8.45 -3.88 -8.36
C ASP A 70 -8.22 -2.80 -7.29
N SER A 71 -8.50 -1.53 -7.60
CA SER A 71 -8.37 -0.42 -6.65
C SER A 71 -9.29 -0.59 -5.45
N LEU A 72 -10.55 -0.98 -5.64
CA LEU A 72 -11.49 -1.28 -4.56
C LEU A 72 -11.02 -2.46 -3.70
N THR A 73 -10.52 -3.53 -4.33
CA THR A 73 -9.91 -4.65 -3.62
C THR A 73 -8.72 -4.20 -2.76
N LEU A 74 -7.83 -3.37 -3.31
CA LEU A 74 -6.67 -2.85 -2.60
C LEU A 74 -7.06 -1.90 -1.47
N VAL A 75 -8.11 -1.09 -1.63
CA VAL A 75 -8.67 -0.28 -0.55
C VAL A 75 -9.13 -1.17 0.60
N GLU A 76 -9.91 -2.22 0.33
CA GLU A 76 -10.37 -3.16 1.36
C GLU A 76 -9.17 -3.80 2.08
N GLN A 77 -8.18 -4.31 1.35
CA GLN A 77 -6.97 -4.89 1.96
C GLN A 77 -6.18 -3.88 2.78
N SER A 78 -6.09 -2.63 2.33
CA SER A 78 -5.43 -1.57 3.10
C SER A 78 -6.13 -1.26 4.42
N LEU A 79 -7.46 -1.31 4.44
CA LEU A 79 -8.27 -1.09 5.65
C LEU A 79 -8.16 -2.27 6.63
N LEU A 80 -8.09 -3.50 6.12
CA LEU A 80 -7.81 -4.68 6.96
C LEU A 80 -6.43 -4.58 7.63
N ALA A 81 -5.42 -4.09 6.90
CA ALA A 81 -4.07 -3.91 7.43
C ALA A 81 -3.99 -2.83 8.52
N VAL A 82 -4.82 -1.80 8.48
CA VAL A 82 -4.92 -0.79 9.55
C VAL A 82 -5.19 -1.45 10.89
N ASN A 83 -6.14 -2.37 10.93
CA ASN A 83 -6.52 -3.06 12.17
C ASN A 83 -5.50 -4.13 12.59
N ALA A 84 -4.85 -4.79 11.63
CA ALA A 84 -3.93 -5.89 11.89
C ALA A 84 -2.50 -5.43 12.27
N ALA A 85 -2.07 -4.28 11.78
CA ALA A 85 -0.68 -3.82 11.86
C ALA A 85 -0.49 -2.46 12.54
N ASP A 86 -1.53 -1.93 13.18
CA ASP A 86 -1.53 -0.62 13.85
C ASP A 86 -1.05 0.51 12.92
N LEU A 87 -1.54 0.50 11.69
CA LEU A 87 -1.22 1.49 10.67
C LEU A 87 -2.33 2.54 10.56
N THR A 88 -1.99 3.74 10.10
CA THR A 88 -3.01 4.68 9.61
C THR A 88 -3.49 4.24 8.22
N THR A 89 -4.70 4.63 7.83
CA THR A 89 -5.26 4.36 6.50
C THR A 89 -4.32 4.84 5.39
N GLN A 90 -3.76 6.04 5.53
CA GLN A 90 -2.80 6.58 4.58
C GLN A 90 -1.54 5.71 4.47
N ARG A 91 -0.96 5.30 5.60
CA ARG A 91 0.26 4.49 5.62
C ARG A 91 0.05 3.09 5.05
N SER A 92 -1.07 2.47 5.34
CA SER A 92 -1.43 1.17 4.77
C SER A 92 -1.56 1.23 3.24
N ARG A 93 -2.19 2.28 2.72
CA ARG A 93 -2.29 2.55 1.28
C ARG A 93 -0.92 2.76 0.64
N GLU A 94 -0.10 3.67 1.19
CA GLU A 94 1.26 3.94 0.71
C GLU A 94 2.14 2.67 0.70
N LEU A 95 2.00 1.84 1.72
CA LEU A 95 2.69 0.56 1.85
C LEU A 95 2.34 -0.38 0.69
N LEU A 96 1.04 -0.57 0.42
CA LEU A 96 0.58 -1.43 -0.67
C LEU A 96 1.00 -0.89 -2.03
N ILE A 97 0.82 0.41 -2.30
CA ILE A 97 1.25 1.03 -3.56
C ILE A 97 2.75 0.83 -3.75
N GLY A 98 3.57 1.14 -2.74
CA GLY A 98 5.01 1.00 -2.82
C GLY A 98 5.48 -0.45 -2.99
N THR A 99 4.82 -1.39 -2.32
CA THR A 99 5.12 -2.82 -2.41
C THR A 99 4.78 -3.37 -3.78
N LEU A 100 3.58 -3.09 -4.29
CA LEU A 100 3.12 -3.56 -5.60
C LEU A 100 3.84 -2.88 -6.77
N ALA A 101 4.27 -1.63 -6.62
CA ALA A 101 5.14 -0.98 -7.59
C ALA A 101 6.52 -1.62 -7.68
N GLY A 102 7.04 -2.05 -6.53
CA GLY A 102 8.34 -2.70 -6.44
C GLY A 102 8.31 -4.19 -6.80
N PHE A 103 7.24 -4.88 -6.46
CA PHE A 103 7.03 -6.31 -6.72
C PHE A 103 5.66 -6.48 -7.41
N PRO A 104 5.62 -6.32 -8.74
CA PRO A 104 4.36 -6.38 -9.47
C PRO A 104 3.59 -7.68 -9.22
N ALA A 105 2.39 -7.55 -8.69
CA ALA A 105 1.51 -8.65 -8.40
C ALA A 105 0.05 -8.21 -8.61
N PRO A 106 -0.87 -9.13 -8.93
CA PRO A 106 -2.28 -8.79 -9.00
C PRO A 106 -2.81 -8.36 -7.63
N ALA A 107 -3.85 -7.52 -7.63
CA ALA A 107 -4.48 -6.99 -6.40
C ALA A 107 -4.90 -8.10 -5.42
N SER A 108 -5.29 -9.27 -5.94
CA SER A 108 -5.62 -10.45 -5.14
C SER A 108 -4.47 -10.98 -4.26
N ARG A 109 -3.21 -10.63 -4.58
CA ARG A 109 -2.04 -10.98 -3.78
C ARG A 109 -1.77 -10.01 -2.61
N ALA A 110 -2.47 -8.88 -2.54
CA ALA A 110 -2.22 -7.86 -1.50
C ALA A 110 -2.32 -8.42 -0.08
N ALA A 111 -3.33 -9.26 0.19
CA ALA A 111 -3.47 -9.92 1.49
C ALA A 111 -2.23 -10.75 1.87
N SER A 112 -1.74 -11.60 0.95
CA SER A 112 -0.57 -12.43 1.23
C SER A 112 0.72 -11.62 1.40
N LEU A 113 0.87 -10.50 0.69
CA LEU A 113 2.01 -9.60 0.87
C LEU A 113 1.98 -8.93 2.26
N LEU A 114 0.80 -8.52 2.72
CA LEU A 114 0.60 -7.97 4.06
C LEU A 114 0.86 -9.02 5.14
N ASP A 115 0.44 -10.26 4.93
CA ASP A 115 0.70 -11.39 5.86
C ASP A 115 2.20 -11.67 5.99
N VAL A 116 2.96 -11.63 4.89
CA VAL A 116 4.42 -11.75 4.92
C VAL A 116 5.03 -10.61 5.72
N LEU A 117 4.64 -9.36 5.48
CA LEU A 117 5.14 -8.20 6.22
C LEU A 117 4.84 -8.31 7.72
N ASN A 118 3.61 -8.70 8.07
CA ASN A 118 3.20 -8.89 9.45
C ASN A 118 3.99 -10.05 10.11
N GLY A 119 4.19 -11.15 9.40
CA GLY A 119 5.00 -12.28 9.85
C GLY A 119 6.46 -11.89 10.14
N VAL A 120 7.07 -11.07 9.26
CA VAL A 120 8.42 -10.53 9.48
C VAL A 120 8.43 -9.56 10.65
N SER A 121 7.44 -8.66 10.75
CA SER A 121 7.30 -7.70 11.86
C SER A 121 7.29 -8.40 13.20
N ASN A 122 6.48 -9.46 13.33
CA ASN A 122 6.35 -10.23 14.56
C ASN A 122 7.66 -10.96 14.95
N LYS A 123 8.47 -11.37 13.98
CA LYS A 123 9.75 -12.05 14.21
C LYS A 123 10.89 -11.06 14.47
N ALA A 124 10.99 -10.04 13.64
CA ALA A 124 12.12 -9.11 13.64
C ALA A 124 11.99 -7.98 14.67
N GLY A 125 10.81 -7.79 15.26
CA GLY A 125 10.54 -6.69 16.18
C GLY A 125 10.66 -5.30 15.52
N ALA A 126 10.48 -5.23 14.21
CA ALA A 126 10.35 -4.00 13.45
C ALA A 126 8.88 -3.83 13.01
N SER A 127 8.39 -2.59 12.96
CA SER A 127 7.02 -2.35 12.53
C SER A 127 6.81 -2.70 11.05
N VAL A 128 5.58 -3.06 10.68
CA VAL A 128 5.20 -3.29 9.26
C VAL A 128 5.54 -2.08 8.40
N GLN A 129 5.38 -0.86 8.93
CA GLN A 129 5.76 0.36 8.24
C GLN A 129 7.27 0.43 7.95
N GLN A 130 8.12 0.14 8.94
CA GLN A 130 9.58 0.14 8.75
C GLN A 130 10.01 -0.89 7.72
N LEU A 131 9.36 -2.06 7.73
CA LEU A 131 9.60 -3.10 6.73
C LEU A 131 9.19 -2.64 5.34
N GLY A 132 8.02 -2.03 5.19
CA GLY A 132 7.57 -1.46 3.92
C GLY A 132 8.53 -0.43 3.34
N ASP A 133 9.09 0.45 4.18
CA ASP A 133 10.13 1.39 3.77
C ASP A 133 11.40 0.66 3.29
N GLY A 134 11.77 -0.43 3.97
CA GLY A 134 12.89 -1.29 3.56
C GLY A 134 12.65 -1.99 2.23
N PHE A 135 11.46 -2.56 2.04
CA PHE A 135 11.07 -3.21 0.78
C PHE A 135 11.09 -2.23 -0.40
N ARG A 136 10.57 -1.02 -0.22
CA ARG A 136 10.61 0.01 -1.26
C ARG A 136 12.03 0.34 -1.70
N ILE A 137 13.00 0.37 -0.79
CA ILE A 137 14.42 0.60 -1.10
C ILE A 137 15.05 -0.59 -1.83
N LEU A 138 14.69 -1.83 -1.44
CA LEU A 138 15.25 -3.05 -2.01
C LEU A 138 14.62 -3.46 -3.35
N ALA A 139 13.36 -3.09 -3.59
CA ALA A 139 12.60 -3.54 -4.75
C ALA A 139 13.34 -3.40 -6.09
N PRO A 140 14.01 -2.27 -6.42
CA PRO A 140 14.72 -2.16 -7.69
C PRO A 140 15.85 -3.17 -7.84
N VAL A 141 16.57 -3.47 -6.74
CA VAL A 141 17.67 -4.46 -6.74
C VAL A 141 17.11 -5.88 -6.77
N ALA A 142 16.09 -6.15 -6.00
CA ALA A 142 15.40 -7.44 -5.98
C ALA A 142 14.86 -7.80 -7.38
N ASN A 143 14.20 -6.86 -8.05
CA ASN A 143 13.71 -7.04 -9.42
C ASN A 143 14.86 -7.31 -10.42
N THR A 144 15.97 -6.60 -10.30
CA THR A 144 17.14 -6.82 -11.18
C THR A 144 17.72 -8.23 -11.01
N LEU A 145 17.62 -8.80 -9.81
CA LEU A 145 18.06 -10.15 -9.48
C LEU A 145 17.01 -11.23 -9.73
N GLY A 146 15.77 -10.85 -10.07
CA GLY A 146 14.65 -11.78 -10.22
C GLY A 146 14.17 -12.36 -8.89
N LEU A 147 14.44 -11.68 -7.77
CA LEU A 147 13.98 -12.11 -6.45
C LEU A 147 12.49 -11.83 -6.28
N SER A 148 11.77 -12.79 -5.72
CA SER A 148 10.40 -12.61 -5.28
C SER A 148 10.31 -11.70 -4.04
N PHE A 149 9.09 -11.27 -3.71
CA PHE A 149 8.82 -10.54 -2.48
C PHE A 149 9.21 -11.36 -1.24
N GLU A 150 8.84 -12.66 -1.24
CA GLU A 150 9.10 -13.60 -0.15
C GLU A 150 10.59 -13.85 0.06
N GLU A 151 11.36 -14.00 -1.03
CA GLU A 151 12.83 -14.13 -0.97
C GLU A 151 13.48 -12.85 -0.46
N THR A 152 13.00 -11.70 -0.89
CA THR A 152 13.45 -10.41 -0.39
C THR A 152 13.14 -10.24 1.10
N ALA A 153 11.96 -10.70 1.55
CA ALA A 153 11.60 -10.73 2.97
C ALA A 153 12.55 -11.62 3.78
N ALA A 154 12.88 -12.80 3.27
CA ALA A 154 13.81 -13.72 3.92
C ALA A 154 15.22 -13.12 4.08
N LEU A 155 15.68 -12.36 3.09
CA LEU A 155 16.98 -11.65 3.14
C LEU A 155 16.95 -10.46 4.11
N LEU A 156 15.84 -9.73 4.14
CA LEU A 156 15.71 -8.51 4.96
C LEU A 156 15.58 -8.83 6.45
N THR A 157 14.83 -9.88 6.79
CA THR A 157 14.47 -10.22 8.17
C THR A 157 15.68 -10.28 9.13
N PRO A 158 16.74 -11.09 8.88
CA PRO A 158 17.86 -11.21 9.82
C PRO A 158 18.64 -9.91 10.01
N VAL A 159 18.65 -9.03 8.99
CA VAL A 159 19.34 -7.73 9.09
C VAL A 159 18.49 -6.77 9.92
N VAL A 160 17.17 -6.77 9.74
CA VAL A 160 16.24 -5.95 10.53
C VAL A 160 16.22 -6.38 12.00
N GLU A 161 16.36 -7.66 12.30
CA GLU A 161 16.46 -8.15 13.69
C GLU A 161 17.62 -7.50 14.45
N VAL A 162 18.72 -7.22 13.75
CA VAL A 162 19.92 -6.58 14.34
C VAL A 162 19.79 -5.06 14.38
N THR A 163 19.43 -4.44 13.25
CA THR A 163 19.43 -2.98 13.10
C THR A 163 18.20 -2.32 13.70
N ARG A 164 17.09 -3.05 13.82
CA ARG A 164 15.76 -2.53 14.20
C ARG A 164 15.25 -1.42 13.27
N SER A 165 15.78 -1.36 12.06
CA SER A 165 15.44 -0.34 11.06
C SER A 165 15.33 -0.97 9.67
N GLY A 166 14.13 -0.96 9.08
CA GLY A 166 13.91 -1.47 7.73
C GLY A 166 14.73 -0.72 6.66
N ALA A 167 14.76 0.61 6.75
CA ALA A 167 15.49 1.43 5.79
C ALA A 167 17.03 1.23 5.88
N GLU A 168 17.57 1.14 7.09
CA GLU A 168 19.00 0.89 7.31
C GLU A 168 19.40 -0.50 6.80
N SER A 169 18.62 -1.51 7.15
CA SER A 169 18.80 -2.89 6.67
C SER A 169 18.77 -2.99 5.16
N ALA A 170 17.80 -2.34 4.54
CA ALA A 170 17.66 -2.32 3.09
C ALA A 170 18.85 -1.64 2.39
N ASN A 171 19.33 -0.53 2.92
CA ASN A 171 20.52 0.15 2.39
C ASN A 171 21.80 -0.70 2.55
N ALA A 172 21.95 -1.39 3.68
CA ALA A 172 23.07 -2.31 3.90
C ALA A 172 23.03 -3.49 2.90
N LEU A 173 21.87 -4.13 2.75
CA LEU A 173 21.68 -5.21 1.77
C LEU A 173 21.88 -4.74 0.33
N LYS A 174 21.30 -3.60 -0.05
CA LYS A 174 21.51 -3.00 -1.37
C LYS A 174 22.98 -2.79 -1.67
N THR A 175 23.75 -2.28 -0.71
CA THR A 175 25.18 -2.06 -0.86
C THR A 175 25.95 -3.38 -0.99
N ALA A 176 25.64 -4.37 -0.14
CA ALA A 176 26.27 -5.69 -0.19
C ALA A 176 26.00 -6.38 -1.54
N ILE A 177 24.77 -6.42 -1.98
CA ILE A 177 24.36 -6.99 -3.27
C ILE A 177 25.05 -6.26 -4.43
N SER A 178 25.03 -4.93 -4.43
CA SER A 178 25.66 -4.13 -5.49
C SER A 178 27.16 -4.38 -5.59
N ASN A 179 27.83 -4.64 -4.47
CA ASN A 179 29.26 -4.97 -4.46
C ASN A 179 29.53 -6.39 -4.97
N LEU A 180 28.63 -7.34 -4.72
CA LEU A 180 28.73 -8.71 -5.24
C LEU A 180 28.53 -8.79 -6.77
N ILE A 181 27.68 -7.93 -7.32
CA ILE A 181 27.37 -7.90 -8.77
C ILE A 181 28.45 -7.15 -9.56
N LYS A 182 29.20 -6.23 -8.95
CA LYS A 182 30.27 -5.51 -9.65
C LYS A 182 31.34 -6.50 -10.05
N PRO A 183 31.71 -6.58 -11.34
CA PRO A 183 32.84 -7.43 -11.78
C PRO A 183 34.10 -6.98 -11.05
N THR A 184 34.75 -7.90 -10.36
CA THR A 184 36.04 -7.67 -9.74
C THR A 184 37.00 -7.33 -10.88
N LYS A 185 37.51 -6.10 -10.92
CA LYS A 185 38.64 -5.79 -11.79
C LYS A 185 39.78 -6.71 -11.37
N GLN A 186 40.06 -7.74 -12.18
CA GLN A 186 41.31 -8.48 -12.05
C GLN A 186 42.46 -7.47 -12.23
N ARG A 187 43.27 -7.35 -11.20
CA ARG A 187 44.56 -6.67 -11.28
C ARG A 187 45.57 -7.58 -11.92
#